data_ec03a8b2a0ee4b4d9091d29dbd72dc38
#
_entry.id   ec03a8b2a0ee4b4d9091d29dbd72dc38
#
_cell.length_a   1.000
_cell.length_b   1.000
_cell.length_c   1.000
_cell.angle_alpha   90.00
_cell.angle_beta   90.00
_cell.angle_gamma   90.00
#
_symmetry.space_group_name_H-M   'P 1'
#
loop_
_entity.id
_entity.type
_entity.pdbx_description
1 polymer ?
#
loop_
_entity_poly.entity_id
_entity_poly.type
_entity_poly.pdbx_seq_one_letter_code
_entity_poly.pdbx_strand_id
1 'polypeptide(L)'
;MQVLNGLKELSEFDGPFGLALGVFDGVHLGHQAVIDAARGVGALGVLTFDPHPVQVLAPDHAPLHILSSLDQKERILSELGVDFLVIIEFSVEFAAREAREFADDLFATGVKKLSAGDDWSFGRGREGNMQNLREWGGESGVEVLEVSAISQDGTRISSTRIRKCLQQGDLEAVAAMLGRHYSVLGEVVRGRQLGRTIGFPTANIDVADEVLPPNGVYVVEGNGILGVANIGTRPTVDDSRDLSLEVHLFTDDLPMDYGWELEVVFLRKIRDEKEFQSLEELRKQIECDVQDAQSD
;
A
#
# COMPACT_ATOMS: atom_id res chain seq x y z
N MET A 1 16.73 -0.90 -2.82
CA MET A 1 16.51 -0.10 -1.60
C MET A 1 16.97 -0.90 -0.39
N GLN A 2 17.65 -0.29 0.59
CA GLN A 2 18.07 -0.98 1.82
C GLN A 2 16.95 -0.91 2.86
N VAL A 3 16.69 -2.00 3.60
CA VAL A 3 15.74 -2.00 4.73
C VAL A 3 16.52 -1.99 6.04
N LEU A 4 16.12 -1.11 6.96
CA LEU A 4 16.73 -0.91 8.29
C LEU A 4 15.68 -1.14 9.37
N ASN A 5 16.01 -1.91 10.40
CA ASN A 5 15.09 -2.23 11.48
C ASN A 5 15.37 -1.35 12.71
N GLY A 6 14.56 -0.29 12.81
CA GLY A 6 14.63 0.65 13.92
C GLY A 6 15.73 1.71 13.82
N LEU A 7 15.72 2.65 14.79
CA LEU A 7 16.65 3.78 14.81
C LEU A 7 18.10 3.36 15.09
N LYS A 8 18.31 2.17 15.68
CA LYS A 8 19.67 1.67 15.96
C LYS A 8 20.42 1.40 14.65
N GLU A 9 19.82 0.68 13.72
CA GLU A 9 20.43 0.42 12.41
C GLU A 9 20.57 1.71 11.59
N LEU A 10 19.61 2.64 11.71
CA LEU A 10 19.71 3.95 11.10
C LEU A 10 20.91 4.76 11.62
N SER A 11 21.25 4.65 12.91
CA SER A 11 22.42 5.34 13.48
C SER A 11 23.76 4.82 12.95
N GLU A 12 23.78 3.65 12.33
CA GLU A 12 24.94 3.03 11.70
C GLU A 12 25.02 3.36 10.19
N PHE A 13 24.05 4.13 9.65
CA PHE A 13 24.03 4.52 8.24
C PHE A 13 25.09 5.58 7.94
N ASP A 14 25.92 5.31 6.92
CA ASP A 14 27.02 6.19 6.55
C ASP A 14 26.57 7.35 5.65
N GLY A 15 27.00 8.56 6.00
CA GLY A 15 26.79 9.77 5.21
C GLY A 15 25.58 10.60 5.61
N PRO A 16 25.43 11.78 5.01
CA PRO A 16 24.30 12.64 5.27
C PRO A 16 23.02 12.12 4.59
N PHE A 17 21.87 12.24 5.25
CA PHE A 17 20.60 11.84 4.69
C PHE A 17 19.44 12.74 5.12
N GLY A 18 18.40 12.74 4.29
CA GLY A 18 17.08 13.26 4.62
C GLY A 18 16.11 12.12 4.89
N LEU A 19 15.15 12.32 5.78
CA LEU A 19 14.22 11.29 6.22
C LEU A 19 12.78 11.80 6.23
N ALA A 20 11.91 11.14 5.48
CA ALA A 20 10.48 11.39 5.48
C ALA A 20 9.80 10.53 6.57
N LEU A 21 8.95 11.15 7.40
CA LEU A 21 8.26 10.50 8.51
C LEU A 21 6.78 10.29 8.19
N GLY A 22 6.28 9.07 8.32
CA GLY A 22 4.88 8.77 8.08
C GLY A 22 4.53 7.29 8.16
N VAL A 23 3.25 6.97 8.16
CA VAL A 23 2.76 5.59 8.01
C VAL A 23 2.84 5.13 6.55
N PHE A 24 2.71 6.07 5.62
CA PHE A 24 2.81 5.87 4.17
C PHE A 24 1.89 4.77 3.62
N ASP A 25 0.72 4.61 4.20
CA ASP A 25 -0.25 3.63 3.73
C ASP A 25 -0.83 4.03 2.38
N GLY A 26 -0.53 3.23 1.35
CA GLY A 26 -0.86 3.49 -0.05
C GLY A 26 0.06 4.47 -0.78
N VAL A 27 1.05 5.10 -0.13
CA VAL A 27 2.04 6.03 -0.73
C VAL A 27 1.39 6.99 -1.75
N HIS A 28 0.31 7.66 -1.33
CA HIS A 28 -0.47 8.59 -2.18
C HIS A 28 0.29 9.90 -2.45
N LEU A 29 -0.20 10.75 -3.35
CA LEU A 29 0.46 12.00 -3.76
C LEU A 29 0.84 12.90 -2.58
N GLY A 30 0.03 12.95 -1.50
CA GLY A 30 0.40 13.66 -0.28
C GLY A 30 1.63 13.05 0.42
N HIS A 31 1.75 11.72 0.45
CA HIS A 31 2.93 11.02 0.96
C HIS A 31 4.15 11.27 0.07
N GLN A 32 3.98 11.23 -1.25
CA GLN A 32 5.06 11.51 -2.20
C GLN A 32 5.63 12.92 -2.02
N ALA A 33 4.78 13.93 -1.78
CA ALA A 33 5.22 15.28 -1.45
C ALA A 33 6.07 15.35 -0.16
N VAL A 34 5.70 14.57 0.86
CA VAL A 34 6.50 14.46 2.10
C VAL A 34 7.86 13.82 1.80
N ILE A 35 7.90 12.76 1.00
CA ILE A 35 9.13 12.08 0.60
C ILE A 35 10.03 13.04 -0.20
N ASP A 36 9.48 13.75 -1.16
CA ASP A 36 10.24 14.71 -1.98
C ASP A 36 10.81 15.85 -1.17
N ALA A 37 10.13 16.33 -0.13
CA ALA A 37 10.62 17.37 0.75
C ALA A 37 11.87 16.96 1.54
N ALA A 38 12.09 15.68 1.80
CA ALA A 38 13.29 15.17 2.47
C ALA A 38 14.54 15.17 1.58
N ARG A 39 14.41 15.33 0.25
CA ARG A 39 15.53 15.27 -0.71
C ARG A 39 16.53 16.41 -0.54
N GLY A 40 17.72 16.25 -1.11
CA GLY A 40 18.69 17.31 -1.34
C GLY A 40 19.81 17.43 -0.31
N VAL A 41 19.92 16.51 0.64
CA VAL A 41 20.99 16.51 1.66
C VAL A 41 21.82 15.22 1.70
N GLY A 42 21.77 14.41 0.66
CA GLY A 42 22.43 13.11 0.57
C GLY A 42 21.43 12.01 0.24
N ALA A 43 21.56 10.86 0.90
CA ALA A 43 20.63 9.75 0.70
C ALA A 43 19.21 10.12 1.16
N LEU A 44 18.21 9.52 0.52
CA LEU A 44 16.81 9.69 0.84
C LEU A 44 16.29 8.47 1.61
N GLY A 45 15.83 8.69 2.83
CA GLY A 45 15.18 7.67 3.65
C GLY A 45 13.70 7.92 3.87
N VAL A 46 12.99 6.85 4.14
CA VAL A 46 11.61 6.88 4.64
C VAL A 46 11.55 6.11 5.95
N LEU A 47 10.89 6.67 6.96
CA LEU A 47 10.60 5.99 8.23
C LEU A 47 9.11 5.68 8.30
N THR A 48 8.80 4.41 8.46
CA THR A 48 7.43 3.89 8.59
C THR A 48 7.30 2.98 9.80
N PHE A 49 6.10 2.53 10.07
CA PHE A 49 5.75 1.70 11.21
C PHE A 49 5.10 0.40 10.75
N ASP A 50 5.48 -0.70 11.38
CA ASP A 50 4.86 -1.99 11.20
C ASP A 50 4.75 -2.71 12.56
N PRO A 51 3.57 -3.25 12.93
CA PRO A 51 2.28 -3.11 12.23
C PRO A 51 1.76 -1.66 12.20
N HIS A 52 0.71 -1.44 11.40
CA HIS A 52 0.09 -0.11 11.28
C HIS A 52 -0.38 0.39 12.66
N PRO A 53 -0.04 1.64 13.09
CA PRO A 53 -0.31 2.13 14.45
C PRO A 53 -1.75 1.96 14.93
N VAL A 54 -2.74 2.10 14.03
CA VAL A 54 -4.15 1.93 14.38
C VAL A 54 -4.48 0.48 14.75
N GLN A 55 -3.82 -0.51 14.14
CA GLN A 55 -4.02 -1.93 14.48
C GLN A 55 -3.59 -2.25 15.92
N VAL A 56 -2.60 -1.54 16.43
CA VAL A 56 -2.09 -1.72 17.81
C VAL A 56 -2.89 -0.89 18.82
N LEU A 57 -3.19 0.38 18.49
CA LEU A 57 -3.77 1.32 19.44
C LEU A 57 -5.31 1.25 19.51
N ALA A 58 -5.96 0.83 18.44
CA ALA A 58 -7.40 0.76 18.33
C ALA A 58 -7.82 -0.44 17.45
N PRO A 59 -7.51 -1.68 17.84
CA PRO A 59 -7.76 -2.87 17.03
C PRO A 59 -9.23 -3.01 16.62
N ASP A 60 -10.17 -2.66 17.52
CA ASP A 60 -11.61 -2.70 17.25
C ASP A 60 -12.09 -1.62 16.25
N HIS A 61 -11.26 -0.61 15.98
CA HIS A 61 -11.55 0.53 15.10
C HIS A 61 -10.57 0.60 13.94
N ALA A 62 -9.59 -0.30 13.90
CA ALA A 62 -8.64 -0.37 12.81
C ALA A 62 -9.38 -0.64 11.50
N PRO A 63 -8.98 -0.01 10.39
CA PRO A 63 -9.41 -0.50 9.10
C PRO A 63 -9.00 -1.97 9.01
N LEU A 64 -9.96 -2.83 8.70
CA LEU A 64 -9.71 -4.27 8.52
C LEU A 64 -8.62 -4.52 7.46
N HIS A 65 -8.40 -3.51 6.59
CA HIS A 65 -7.51 -3.63 5.44
C HIS A 65 -6.68 -2.36 5.23
N ILE A 66 -5.40 -2.54 4.92
CA ILE A 66 -4.43 -1.51 4.52
C ILE A 66 -4.51 -1.26 3.01
N LEU A 67 -3.95 -0.14 2.53
CA LEU A 67 -3.87 0.16 1.09
C LEU A 67 -2.64 -0.47 0.43
N SER A 68 -1.61 -0.77 1.20
CA SER A 68 -0.40 -1.44 0.72
C SER A 68 0.23 -2.24 1.84
N SER A 69 0.57 -3.50 1.58
CA SER A 69 1.42 -4.32 2.43
C SER A 69 2.82 -3.69 2.58
N LEU A 70 3.61 -4.19 3.51
CA LEU A 70 4.98 -3.70 3.70
C LEU A 70 5.83 -3.94 2.44
N ASP A 71 5.73 -5.14 1.86
CA ASP A 71 6.46 -5.53 0.66
C ASP A 71 6.08 -4.67 -0.55
N GLN A 72 4.78 -4.40 -0.73
CA GLN A 72 4.32 -3.51 -1.78
C GLN A 72 4.76 -2.06 -1.55
N LYS A 73 4.71 -1.58 -0.31
CA LYS A 73 5.23 -0.25 0.07
C LYS A 73 6.71 -0.13 -0.27
N GLU A 74 7.50 -1.16 0.02
CA GLU A 74 8.93 -1.20 -0.31
C GLU A 74 9.16 -1.07 -1.82
N ARG A 75 8.40 -1.79 -2.65
CA ARG A 75 8.48 -1.69 -4.13
C ARG A 75 8.16 -0.27 -4.59
N ILE A 76 7.03 0.30 -4.15
CA ILE A 76 6.61 1.65 -4.53
C ILE A 76 7.66 2.70 -4.11
N LEU A 77 8.20 2.61 -2.90
CA LEU A 77 9.22 3.54 -2.42
C LEU A 77 10.53 3.40 -3.20
N SER A 78 10.90 2.18 -3.58
CA SER A 78 12.07 1.92 -4.43
C SER A 78 11.92 2.57 -5.82
N GLU A 79 10.74 2.48 -6.43
CA GLU A 79 10.43 3.12 -7.72
C GLU A 79 10.47 4.66 -7.62
N LEU A 80 10.11 5.22 -6.46
CA LEU A 80 10.23 6.64 -6.17
C LEU A 80 11.68 7.10 -5.90
N GLY A 81 12.65 6.18 -5.95
CA GLY A 81 14.06 6.48 -5.75
C GLY A 81 14.41 6.76 -4.29
N VAL A 82 13.75 6.07 -3.35
CA VAL A 82 14.14 6.02 -1.94
C VAL A 82 15.33 5.08 -1.79
N ASP A 83 16.38 5.52 -1.12
CA ASP A 83 17.61 4.76 -0.94
C ASP A 83 17.48 3.72 0.18
N PHE A 84 16.76 4.08 1.27
CA PHE A 84 16.54 3.17 2.40
C PHE A 84 15.18 3.38 3.08
N LEU A 85 14.63 2.30 3.63
CA LEU A 85 13.41 2.25 4.42
C LEU A 85 13.72 1.86 5.85
N VAL A 86 13.33 2.71 6.81
CA VAL A 86 13.42 2.40 8.25
C VAL A 86 12.07 1.92 8.73
N ILE A 87 12.02 0.71 9.26
CA ILE A 87 10.81 0.12 9.82
C ILE A 87 10.91 0.18 11.35
N ILE A 88 9.99 0.90 11.96
CA ILE A 88 9.84 0.89 13.43
C ILE A 88 8.78 -0.15 13.80
N GLU A 89 9.15 -1.14 14.59
CA GLU A 89 8.19 -2.04 15.20
C GLU A 89 7.26 -1.24 16.12
N PHE A 90 6.00 -1.11 15.69
CA PHE A 90 5.04 -0.33 16.46
C PHE A 90 4.33 -1.21 17.48
N SER A 91 4.61 -0.97 18.75
CA SER A 91 4.03 -1.67 19.88
C SER A 91 3.36 -0.70 20.87
N VAL A 92 2.65 -1.24 21.84
CA VAL A 92 2.06 -0.44 22.93
C VAL A 92 3.17 0.26 23.73
N GLU A 93 4.30 -0.42 23.93
CA GLU A 93 5.49 0.12 24.62
C GLU A 93 6.09 1.28 23.83
N PHE A 94 6.24 1.11 22.51
CA PHE A 94 6.71 2.19 21.64
C PHE A 94 5.76 3.40 21.67
N ALA A 95 4.46 3.17 21.61
CA ALA A 95 3.44 4.21 21.65
C ALA A 95 3.37 4.96 23.00
N ALA A 96 3.89 4.36 24.08
CA ALA A 96 3.97 4.97 25.42
C ALA A 96 5.20 5.86 25.61
N ARG A 97 6.14 5.91 24.65
CA ARG A 97 7.33 6.75 24.72
C ARG A 97 6.99 8.23 24.68
N GLU A 98 7.72 9.05 25.41
CA GLU A 98 7.59 10.51 25.36
C GLU A 98 8.02 11.04 23.99
N ALA A 99 7.33 12.08 23.51
CA ALA A 99 7.61 12.65 22.20
C ALA A 99 9.05 13.20 22.11
N ARG A 100 9.53 13.84 23.17
CA ARG A 100 10.89 14.38 23.23
C ARG A 100 11.94 13.27 23.13
N GLU A 101 11.76 12.18 23.85
CA GLU A 101 12.67 11.03 23.83
C GLU A 101 12.79 10.44 22.41
N PHE A 102 11.67 10.23 21.72
CA PHE A 102 11.70 9.76 20.34
C PHE A 102 12.40 10.75 19.39
N ALA A 103 12.16 12.05 19.57
CA ALA A 103 12.80 13.06 18.75
C ALA A 103 14.32 13.12 18.98
N ASP A 104 14.77 13.04 20.23
CA ASP A 104 16.20 13.04 20.59
C ASP A 104 16.91 11.82 19.99
N ASP A 105 16.30 10.62 20.06
CA ASP A 105 16.84 9.41 19.43
C ASP A 105 16.93 9.57 17.92
N LEU A 106 15.91 10.17 17.29
CA LEU A 106 15.88 10.42 15.86
C LEU A 106 16.99 11.40 15.44
N PHE A 107 17.19 12.50 16.18
CA PHE A 107 18.27 13.45 15.88
C PHE A 107 19.65 12.85 16.10
N ALA A 108 19.81 11.94 17.08
CA ALA A 108 21.06 11.24 17.36
C ALA A 108 21.51 10.33 16.20
N THR A 109 20.61 9.95 15.27
CA THR A 109 20.97 9.15 14.08
C THR A 109 21.88 9.87 13.08
N GLY A 110 22.05 11.18 13.23
CA GLY A 110 22.84 11.99 12.29
C GLY A 110 22.03 12.52 11.09
N VAL A 111 20.70 12.38 11.12
CA VAL A 111 19.80 12.95 10.12
C VAL A 111 20.06 14.45 9.92
N LYS A 112 19.97 14.94 8.68
CA LYS A 112 20.21 16.37 8.36
C LYS A 112 18.91 17.11 8.05
N LYS A 113 17.93 16.40 7.52
CA LYS A 113 16.63 16.96 7.15
C LYS A 113 15.53 15.95 7.48
N LEU A 114 14.46 16.45 8.09
CA LEU A 114 13.23 15.70 8.32
C LEU A 114 12.07 16.34 7.57
N SER A 115 11.15 15.54 7.07
CA SER A 115 9.90 16.00 6.51
C SER A 115 8.74 15.20 7.03
N ALA A 116 7.61 15.83 7.30
CA ALA A 116 6.36 15.17 7.65
C ALA A 116 5.14 16.01 7.24
N GLY A 117 3.97 15.40 7.19
CA GLY A 117 2.72 16.12 6.92
C GLY A 117 2.33 17.06 8.06
N ASP A 118 1.52 18.05 7.74
CA ASP A 118 1.01 19.08 8.68
C ASP A 118 0.19 18.49 9.85
N ASP A 119 -0.36 17.29 9.69
CA ASP A 119 -1.11 16.55 10.72
C ASP A 119 -0.27 15.50 11.47
N TRP A 120 1.05 15.45 11.22
CA TRP A 120 1.94 14.53 11.90
C TRP A 120 1.95 14.75 13.41
N SER A 121 1.75 13.67 14.15
CA SER A 121 1.82 13.68 15.62
C SER A 121 2.41 12.37 16.12
N PHE A 122 3.15 12.42 17.21
CA PHE A 122 3.94 11.31 17.72
C PHE A 122 4.08 11.38 19.26
N GLY A 123 4.67 10.33 19.82
CA GLY A 123 4.81 10.21 21.26
C GLY A 123 3.51 9.85 21.98
N ARG A 124 3.63 9.63 23.28
CA ARG A 124 2.50 9.21 24.15
C ARG A 124 1.33 10.18 24.05
N GLY A 125 0.16 9.63 23.73
CA GLY A 125 -1.05 10.43 23.58
C GLY A 125 -1.01 11.45 22.47
N ARG A 126 -0.09 11.32 21.49
CA ARG A 126 0.11 12.29 20.39
C ARG A 126 0.53 13.68 20.88
N GLU A 127 1.29 13.76 21.97
CA GLU A 127 1.74 15.03 22.57
C GLU A 127 2.75 15.78 21.71
N GLY A 128 3.51 15.08 20.87
CA GLY A 128 4.43 15.65 19.88
C GLY A 128 3.72 16.04 18.59
N ASN A 129 4.10 17.16 18.00
CA ASN A 129 3.59 17.68 16.75
C ASN A 129 4.69 18.34 15.92
N MET A 130 4.35 18.88 14.74
CA MET A 130 5.33 19.53 13.84
C MET A 130 6.01 20.75 14.44
N GLN A 131 5.32 21.51 15.30
CA GLN A 131 5.93 22.65 15.98
C GLN A 131 7.02 22.18 16.94
N ASN A 132 6.74 21.20 17.80
CA ASN A 132 7.74 20.63 18.71
C ASN A 132 8.93 20.04 17.94
N LEU A 133 8.67 19.27 16.88
CA LEU A 133 9.73 18.65 16.09
C LEU A 133 10.65 19.71 15.45
N ARG A 134 10.08 20.82 14.99
CA ARG A 134 10.84 21.93 14.41
C ARG A 134 11.68 22.67 15.43
N GLU A 135 11.13 22.96 16.62
CA GLU A 135 11.85 23.59 17.72
C GLU A 135 13.04 22.74 18.16
N TRP A 136 12.81 21.46 18.42
CA TRP A 136 13.84 20.51 18.88
C TRP A 136 14.87 20.19 17.77
N GLY A 137 14.43 20.13 16.52
CA GLY A 137 15.32 19.98 15.37
C GLY A 137 16.28 21.15 15.22
N GLY A 138 15.79 22.39 15.43
CA GLY A 138 16.62 23.61 15.46
C GLY A 138 17.70 23.57 16.56
N GLU A 139 17.38 23.06 17.75
CA GLU A 139 18.34 22.86 18.83
C GLU A 139 19.45 21.85 18.45
N SER A 140 19.11 20.85 17.64
CA SER A 140 19.99 19.75 17.21
C SER A 140 20.67 20.00 15.86
N GLY A 141 20.39 21.13 15.20
CA GLY A 141 20.94 21.46 13.87
C GLY A 141 20.34 20.63 12.74
N VAL A 142 19.10 20.13 12.91
CA VAL A 142 18.34 19.36 11.92
C VAL A 142 17.28 20.27 11.29
N GLU A 143 17.25 20.34 9.96
CA GLU A 143 16.19 21.00 9.22
C GLU A 143 14.90 20.20 9.30
N VAL A 144 13.77 20.81 9.68
CA VAL A 144 12.47 20.15 9.77
C VAL A 144 11.46 20.86 8.87
N LEU A 145 10.94 20.15 7.88
CA LEU A 145 9.97 20.63 6.91
C LEU A 145 8.58 20.06 7.19
N GLU A 146 7.63 20.96 7.33
CA GLU A 146 6.21 20.61 7.36
C GLU A 146 5.63 20.72 5.96
N VAL A 147 5.01 19.65 5.48
CA VAL A 147 4.41 19.59 4.15
C VAL A 147 2.89 19.73 4.28
N SER A 148 2.36 20.77 3.65
CA SER A 148 0.91 21.01 3.62
C SER A 148 0.19 19.89 2.86
N ALA A 149 -1.03 19.59 3.28
CA ALA A 149 -1.85 18.58 2.64
C ALA A 149 -2.07 18.86 1.14
N ILE A 150 -1.85 17.86 0.32
CA ILE A 150 -2.24 17.88 -1.10
C ILE A 150 -3.74 17.65 -1.22
N SER A 151 -4.40 18.46 -2.04
CA SER A 151 -5.84 18.38 -2.28
C SER A 151 -6.12 18.10 -3.75
N GLN A 152 -7.16 17.32 -3.98
CA GLN A 152 -7.75 17.06 -5.29
C GLN A 152 -9.24 17.44 -5.24
N ASP A 153 -9.71 18.22 -6.21
CA ASP A 153 -11.08 18.76 -6.25
C ASP A 153 -11.49 19.45 -4.95
N GLY A 154 -10.56 20.24 -4.36
CA GLY A 154 -10.77 20.99 -3.12
C GLY A 154 -10.86 20.12 -1.86
N THR A 155 -10.60 18.81 -1.95
CA THR A 155 -10.64 17.88 -0.81
C THR A 155 -9.27 17.25 -0.59
N ARG A 156 -8.82 17.21 0.67
CA ARG A 156 -7.54 16.58 1.07
C ARG A 156 -7.46 15.13 0.58
N ILE A 157 -6.31 14.76 0.01
CA ILE A 157 -5.97 13.38 -0.28
C ILE A 157 -5.56 12.70 1.04
N SER A 158 -6.13 11.52 1.30
CA SER A 158 -5.80 10.72 2.48
C SER A 158 -6.08 9.23 2.25
N SER A 159 -5.39 8.34 2.97
CA SER A 159 -5.63 6.89 2.91
C SER A 159 -7.08 6.53 3.21
N THR A 160 -7.73 7.24 4.14
CA THR A 160 -9.17 7.05 4.45
C THR A 160 -10.07 7.37 3.26
N ARG A 161 -9.80 8.47 2.54
CA ARG A 161 -10.58 8.83 1.34
C ARG A 161 -10.34 7.84 0.21
N ILE A 162 -9.10 7.39 0.02
CA ILE A 162 -8.74 6.38 -0.98
C ILE A 162 -9.45 5.06 -0.71
N ARG A 163 -9.45 4.56 0.55
CA ARG A 163 -10.21 3.34 0.91
C ARG A 163 -11.68 3.47 0.60
N LYS A 164 -12.28 4.63 0.90
CA LYS A 164 -13.70 4.87 0.61
C LYS A 164 -14.00 4.83 -0.88
N CYS A 165 -13.19 5.49 -1.71
CA CYS A 165 -13.34 5.45 -3.18
C CYS A 165 -13.14 4.03 -3.71
N LEU A 166 -12.14 3.31 -3.20
CA LEU A 166 -11.86 1.94 -3.60
C LEU A 166 -13.03 1.00 -3.27
N GLN A 167 -13.61 1.10 -2.07
CA GLN A 167 -14.80 0.35 -1.65
C GLN A 167 -16.06 0.69 -2.48
N GLN A 168 -16.10 1.87 -3.11
CA GLN A 168 -17.15 2.28 -4.04
C GLN A 168 -16.87 1.85 -5.47
N GLY A 169 -15.69 1.29 -5.76
CA GLY A 169 -15.26 0.87 -7.09
C GLY A 169 -14.80 2.03 -7.98
N ASP A 170 -14.56 3.22 -7.41
CA ASP A 170 -14.09 4.40 -8.14
C ASP A 170 -12.56 4.35 -8.32
N LEU A 171 -12.12 3.47 -9.22
CA LEU A 171 -10.70 3.25 -9.52
C LEU A 171 -10.04 4.48 -10.14
N GLU A 172 -10.80 5.31 -10.87
CA GLU A 172 -10.29 6.53 -11.50
C GLU A 172 -9.92 7.56 -10.42
N ALA A 173 -10.81 7.83 -9.47
CA ALA A 173 -10.51 8.71 -8.34
C ALA A 173 -9.37 8.18 -7.47
N VAL A 174 -9.29 6.86 -7.29
CA VAL A 174 -8.19 6.21 -6.55
C VAL A 174 -6.86 6.44 -7.28
N ALA A 175 -6.79 6.17 -8.58
CA ALA A 175 -5.59 6.36 -9.39
C ALA A 175 -5.14 7.83 -9.38
N ALA A 176 -6.07 8.77 -9.50
CA ALA A 176 -5.77 10.20 -9.45
C ALA A 176 -5.21 10.65 -8.09
N MET A 177 -5.62 10.03 -6.98
CA MET A 177 -5.08 10.33 -5.64
C MET A 177 -3.75 9.63 -5.35
N LEU A 178 -3.52 8.45 -5.93
CA LEU A 178 -2.28 7.69 -5.79
C LEU A 178 -1.18 8.19 -6.74
N GLY A 179 -1.55 8.80 -7.90
CA GLY A 179 -0.63 9.10 -9.00
C GLY A 179 -0.24 7.86 -9.82
N ARG A 180 -0.89 6.73 -9.60
CA ARG A 180 -0.74 5.45 -10.29
C ARG A 180 -2.00 4.62 -10.15
N HIS A 181 -2.18 3.58 -10.97
CA HIS A 181 -3.25 2.62 -10.75
C HIS A 181 -3.10 1.92 -9.39
N TYR A 182 -4.22 1.54 -8.80
CA TYR A 182 -4.20 0.77 -7.56
C TYR A 182 -3.74 -0.66 -7.85
N SER A 183 -2.87 -1.18 -7.02
CA SER A 183 -2.41 -2.56 -7.10
C SER A 183 -2.40 -3.23 -5.73
N VAL A 184 -2.47 -4.55 -5.73
CA VAL A 184 -2.25 -5.41 -4.57
C VAL A 184 -1.14 -6.39 -4.87
N LEU A 185 -0.41 -6.80 -3.86
CA LEU A 185 0.64 -7.80 -3.96
C LEU A 185 0.22 -9.04 -3.17
N GLY A 186 0.23 -10.21 -3.81
CA GLY A 186 -0.13 -11.45 -3.13
C GLY A 186 0.59 -12.66 -3.70
N GLU A 187 0.52 -13.76 -2.96
CA GLU A 187 1.11 -15.03 -3.32
C GLU A 187 0.14 -15.89 -4.13
N VAL A 188 0.64 -16.54 -5.17
CA VAL A 188 -0.15 -17.52 -5.95
C VAL A 188 -0.39 -18.76 -5.11
N VAL A 189 -1.65 -19.02 -4.76
CA VAL A 189 -2.08 -20.16 -3.96
C VAL A 189 -2.94 -21.14 -4.73
N ARG A 190 -3.11 -22.36 -4.20
CA ARG A 190 -4.00 -23.36 -4.79
C ARG A 190 -5.46 -22.95 -4.70
N GLY A 191 -6.13 -22.84 -5.86
CA GLY A 191 -7.57 -22.69 -5.98
C GLY A 191 -8.28 -23.96 -6.48
N ARG A 192 -9.57 -23.79 -6.82
CA ARG A 192 -10.43 -24.88 -7.33
C ARG A 192 -10.06 -25.36 -8.75
N GLN A 193 -9.18 -24.64 -9.46
CA GLN A 193 -8.71 -24.95 -10.82
C GLN A 193 -9.82 -25.11 -11.88
N LEU A 194 -11.02 -24.55 -11.66
CA LEU A 194 -12.13 -24.64 -12.60
C LEU A 194 -11.80 -23.95 -13.94
N GLY A 195 -11.13 -22.80 -13.90
CA GLY A 195 -10.74 -22.07 -15.12
C GLY A 195 -9.91 -22.94 -16.08
N ARG A 196 -9.03 -23.80 -15.56
CA ARG A 196 -8.22 -24.70 -16.38
C ARG A 196 -9.07 -25.69 -17.19
N THR A 197 -10.21 -26.16 -16.65
CA THR A 197 -11.09 -27.13 -17.32
C THR A 197 -11.89 -26.51 -18.46
N ILE A 198 -12.08 -25.19 -18.46
CA ILE A 198 -12.82 -24.44 -19.48
C ILE A 198 -11.92 -23.63 -20.42
N GLY A 199 -10.59 -23.79 -20.31
CA GLY A 199 -9.63 -23.18 -21.22
C GLY A 199 -9.10 -21.80 -20.78
N PHE A 200 -9.43 -21.36 -19.57
CA PHE A 200 -8.96 -20.08 -18.97
C PHE A 200 -8.26 -20.35 -17.63
N PRO A 201 -7.00 -20.77 -17.65
CA PRO A 201 -6.26 -21.02 -16.40
C PRO A 201 -6.18 -19.75 -15.58
N THR A 202 -6.54 -19.82 -14.28
CA THR A 202 -6.51 -18.72 -13.34
C THR A 202 -5.53 -18.99 -12.20
N ALA A 203 -4.81 -17.96 -11.76
CA ALA A 203 -4.10 -17.94 -10.50
C ALA A 203 -5.03 -17.41 -9.40
N ASN A 204 -5.07 -18.09 -8.26
CA ASN A 204 -5.69 -17.57 -7.06
C ASN A 204 -4.62 -16.80 -6.29
N ILE A 205 -4.90 -15.55 -5.97
CA ILE A 205 -3.97 -14.67 -5.27
C ILE A 205 -4.42 -14.53 -3.83
N ASP A 206 -3.55 -14.92 -2.91
CA ASP A 206 -3.73 -14.66 -1.49
C ASP A 206 -3.21 -13.26 -1.18
N VAL A 207 -4.15 -12.36 -1.01
CA VAL A 207 -3.87 -10.97 -0.67
C VAL A 207 -4.07 -10.85 0.83
N ALA A 208 -3.01 -10.55 1.58
CA ALA A 208 -3.04 -10.48 3.03
C ALA A 208 -4.14 -9.50 3.53
N ASP A 209 -3.75 -8.32 4.03
CA ASP A 209 -4.68 -7.36 4.62
C ASP A 209 -5.02 -6.19 3.69
N GLU A 210 -4.73 -6.29 2.39
CA GLU A 210 -4.96 -5.19 1.45
C GLU A 210 -6.43 -5.07 1.04
N VAL A 211 -6.88 -3.83 0.85
CA VAL A 211 -8.26 -3.55 0.39
C VAL A 211 -8.44 -4.02 -1.03
N LEU A 212 -9.37 -4.92 -1.27
CA LEU A 212 -9.81 -5.24 -2.62
C LEU A 212 -10.96 -4.32 -3.08
N PRO A 213 -11.02 -3.99 -4.38
CA PRO A 213 -12.21 -3.40 -4.98
C PRO A 213 -13.46 -4.28 -4.77
N PRO A 214 -14.68 -3.74 -4.96
CA PRO A 214 -15.92 -4.52 -4.85
C PRO A 214 -15.94 -5.76 -5.75
N ASN A 215 -16.76 -6.74 -5.40
CA ASN A 215 -16.98 -7.93 -6.23
C ASN A 215 -17.25 -7.55 -7.69
N GLY A 216 -16.65 -8.30 -8.61
CA GLY A 216 -16.79 -8.06 -10.04
C GLY A 216 -15.61 -8.57 -10.85
N VAL A 217 -15.68 -8.32 -12.15
CA VAL A 217 -14.61 -8.64 -13.11
C VAL A 217 -13.93 -7.34 -13.54
N TYR A 218 -12.60 -7.38 -13.55
CA TYR A 218 -11.74 -6.23 -13.79
C TYR A 218 -10.72 -6.52 -14.88
N VAL A 219 -10.39 -5.51 -15.66
CA VAL A 219 -9.16 -5.52 -16.46
C VAL A 219 -8.00 -5.25 -15.51
N VAL A 220 -7.00 -6.11 -15.58
CA VAL A 220 -5.83 -6.02 -14.72
C VAL A 220 -4.55 -6.21 -15.51
N GLU A 221 -3.45 -5.80 -14.91
CA GLU A 221 -2.10 -6.13 -15.35
C GLU A 221 -1.39 -6.88 -14.23
N GLY A 222 -0.78 -8.00 -14.55
CA GLY A 222 0.05 -8.78 -13.62
C GLY A 222 1.48 -8.82 -14.11
N ASN A 223 2.42 -8.20 -13.39
CA ASN A 223 3.83 -8.11 -13.77
C ASN A 223 4.04 -7.66 -15.23
N GLY A 224 3.29 -6.66 -15.69
CA GLY A 224 3.37 -6.12 -17.06
C GLY A 224 2.58 -6.92 -18.11
N ILE A 225 1.77 -7.90 -17.73
CA ILE A 225 0.96 -8.73 -18.62
C ILE A 225 -0.50 -8.44 -18.41
N LEU A 226 -1.20 -8.06 -19.47
CA LEU A 226 -2.63 -7.78 -19.44
C LEU A 226 -3.43 -9.06 -19.11
N GLY A 227 -4.55 -8.88 -18.41
CA GLY A 227 -5.42 -9.99 -18.02
C GLY A 227 -6.77 -9.53 -17.51
N VAL A 228 -7.54 -10.47 -17.02
CA VAL A 228 -8.80 -10.23 -16.31
C VAL A 228 -8.72 -10.84 -14.91
N ALA A 229 -9.31 -10.16 -13.94
CA ALA A 229 -9.43 -10.66 -12.57
C ALA A 229 -10.88 -10.73 -12.14
N ASN A 230 -11.22 -11.76 -11.39
CA ASN A 230 -12.50 -11.89 -10.71
C ASN A 230 -12.29 -11.71 -9.20
N ILE A 231 -13.00 -10.76 -8.62
CA ILE A 231 -13.13 -10.63 -7.16
C ILE A 231 -14.51 -11.17 -6.79
N GLY A 232 -14.53 -12.20 -5.96
CA GLY A 232 -15.76 -12.85 -5.51
C GLY A 232 -15.68 -13.26 -4.04
N THR A 233 -16.81 -13.69 -3.48
CA THR A 233 -16.89 -14.19 -2.11
C THR A 233 -16.78 -15.71 -2.11
N ARG A 234 -15.87 -16.28 -1.31
CA ARG A 234 -15.88 -17.71 -1.05
C ARG A 234 -16.96 -18.04 -0.02
N PRO A 235 -17.87 -18.99 -0.27
CA PRO A 235 -18.73 -19.50 0.79
C PRO A 235 -17.86 -20.27 1.78
N THR A 236 -17.56 -19.65 2.92
CA THR A 236 -16.89 -20.30 4.06
C THR A 236 -17.93 -20.73 5.08
N VAL A 237 -17.60 -21.75 5.88
CA VAL A 237 -18.45 -22.29 6.95
C VAL A 237 -18.52 -21.34 8.15
N ASP A 238 -17.54 -20.45 8.26
CA ASP A 238 -17.48 -19.37 9.24
C ASP A 238 -17.89 -18.04 8.61
N ASP A 239 -18.52 -17.13 9.39
CA ASP A 239 -19.05 -15.83 8.95
C ASP A 239 -17.98 -14.81 8.43
N SER A 240 -16.73 -15.23 8.27
CA SER A 240 -15.68 -14.44 7.59
C SER A 240 -15.95 -14.45 6.08
N ARG A 241 -16.24 -13.28 5.52
CA ARG A 241 -16.34 -13.08 4.06
C ARG A 241 -14.94 -13.09 3.46
N ASP A 242 -14.39 -14.29 3.21
CA ASP A 242 -13.13 -14.40 2.49
C ASP A 242 -13.35 -13.99 1.04
N LEU A 243 -12.86 -12.81 0.69
CA LEU A 243 -12.76 -12.40 -0.71
C LEU A 243 -11.74 -13.30 -1.41
N SER A 244 -12.03 -13.67 -2.64
CA SER A 244 -11.09 -14.37 -3.51
C SER A 244 -10.71 -13.47 -4.68
N LEU A 245 -9.44 -13.42 -4.98
CA LEU A 245 -8.91 -12.78 -6.19
C LEU A 245 -8.39 -13.87 -7.12
N GLU A 246 -9.05 -14.04 -8.25
CA GLU A 246 -8.66 -14.99 -9.30
C GLU A 246 -8.25 -14.22 -10.55
N VAL A 247 -7.01 -14.42 -11.04
CA VAL A 247 -6.41 -13.68 -12.14
C VAL A 247 -6.12 -14.61 -13.32
N HIS A 248 -6.58 -14.25 -14.51
CA HIS A 248 -6.24 -14.87 -15.79
C HIS A 248 -5.43 -13.87 -16.61
N LEU A 249 -4.13 -14.13 -16.77
CA LEU A 249 -3.24 -13.30 -17.60
C LEU A 249 -3.20 -13.84 -19.03
N PHE A 250 -3.11 -12.94 -20.02
CA PHE A 250 -3.17 -13.30 -21.45
C PHE A 250 -1.80 -13.77 -21.96
N THR A 251 -1.32 -14.87 -21.40
CA THR A 251 -0.06 -15.49 -21.79
C THR A 251 -0.07 -16.98 -21.49
N ASP A 252 0.63 -17.75 -22.31
CA ASP A 252 0.83 -19.19 -22.12
C ASP A 252 2.10 -19.49 -21.29
N ASP A 253 2.99 -18.51 -21.09
CA ASP A 253 4.35 -18.69 -20.59
C ASP A 253 4.52 -18.28 -19.10
N LEU A 254 3.46 -18.09 -18.35
CA LEU A 254 3.61 -17.76 -16.93
C LEU A 254 4.01 -18.98 -16.11
N PRO A 255 5.10 -18.89 -15.34
CA PRO A 255 5.30 -19.79 -14.22
C PRO A 255 4.22 -19.47 -13.16
N MET A 256 3.05 -20.10 -13.29
CA MET A 256 2.01 -20.05 -12.25
C MET A 256 2.36 -21.05 -11.15
N ASP A 257 3.62 -21.03 -10.70
CA ASP A 257 4.07 -21.87 -9.62
C ASP A 257 3.52 -21.31 -8.29
N TYR A 258 3.04 -22.21 -7.45
CA TYR A 258 2.57 -21.84 -6.12
C TYR A 258 3.73 -21.25 -5.31
N GLY A 259 3.44 -20.18 -4.55
CA GLY A 259 4.43 -19.44 -3.81
C GLY A 259 5.08 -18.30 -4.61
N TRP A 260 4.66 -18.09 -5.86
CA TRP A 260 5.12 -16.94 -6.63
C TRP A 260 4.33 -15.67 -6.29
N GLU A 261 5.03 -14.56 -6.11
CA GLU A 261 4.41 -13.26 -5.84
C GLU A 261 3.94 -12.61 -7.15
N LEU A 262 2.67 -12.20 -7.18
CA LEU A 262 2.06 -11.47 -8.27
C LEU A 262 1.55 -10.12 -7.78
N GLU A 263 2.06 -9.05 -8.39
CA GLU A 263 1.42 -7.75 -8.29
C GLU A 263 0.28 -7.67 -9.29
N VAL A 264 -0.93 -7.37 -8.81
CA VAL A 264 -2.14 -7.22 -9.62
C VAL A 264 -2.55 -5.75 -9.63
N VAL A 265 -2.36 -5.10 -10.76
CA VAL A 265 -2.72 -3.69 -11.01
C VAL A 265 -4.14 -3.64 -11.57
N PHE A 266 -5.05 -2.94 -10.91
CA PHE A 266 -6.45 -2.78 -11.35
C PHE A 266 -6.56 -1.58 -12.29
N LEU A 267 -6.90 -1.83 -13.55
CA LEU A 267 -7.04 -0.77 -14.56
C LEU A 267 -8.48 -0.23 -14.62
N ARG A 268 -9.47 -1.09 -14.81
CA ARG A 268 -10.89 -0.73 -14.83
C ARG A 268 -11.79 -1.91 -14.50
N LYS A 269 -13.02 -1.62 -14.08
CA LYS A 269 -14.07 -2.63 -13.91
C LYS A 269 -14.74 -2.93 -15.25
N ILE A 270 -14.94 -4.23 -15.55
CA ILE A 270 -15.71 -4.68 -16.70
C ILE A 270 -17.19 -4.80 -16.33
N ARG A 271 -17.50 -5.52 -15.25
CA ARG A 271 -18.87 -5.81 -14.81
C ARG A 271 -18.93 -6.28 -13.36
N ASP A 272 -20.14 -6.34 -12.83
CA ASP A 272 -20.40 -6.98 -11.55
C ASP A 272 -20.31 -8.51 -11.65
N GLU A 273 -20.12 -9.16 -10.49
CA GLU A 273 -20.15 -10.62 -10.38
C GLU A 273 -21.54 -11.16 -10.80
N LYS A 274 -21.56 -12.30 -11.48
CA LYS A 274 -22.77 -12.94 -11.99
C LYS A 274 -22.71 -14.44 -11.77
N GLU A 275 -23.84 -15.01 -11.36
CA GLU A 275 -24.01 -16.47 -11.33
C GLU A 275 -24.36 -17.01 -12.72
N PHE A 276 -23.86 -18.21 -13.04
CA PHE A 276 -24.09 -18.90 -14.30
C PHE A 276 -24.78 -20.24 -14.07
N GLN A 277 -25.74 -20.56 -14.91
CA GLN A 277 -26.49 -21.81 -14.83
C GLN A 277 -25.72 -23.01 -15.41
N SER A 278 -24.68 -22.76 -16.22
CA SER A 278 -23.85 -23.79 -16.83
C SER A 278 -22.40 -23.32 -17.03
N LEU A 279 -21.48 -24.29 -17.14
CA LEU A 279 -20.08 -24.03 -17.49
C LEU A 279 -19.94 -23.42 -18.90
N GLU A 280 -20.87 -23.72 -19.81
CA GLU A 280 -20.85 -23.15 -21.15
C GLU A 280 -21.22 -21.67 -21.15
N GLU A 281 -22.17 -21.25 -20.33
CA GLU A 281 -22.49 -19.83 -20.14
C GLU A 281 -21.33 -19.08 -19.50
N LEU A 282 -20.71 -19.65 -18.47
CA LEU A 282 -19.52 -19.08 -17.83
C LEU A 282 -18.40 -18.89 -18.85
N ARG A 283 -18.11 -19.91 -19.66
CA ARG A 283 -17.07 -19.85 -20.69
C ARG A 283 -17.33 -18.73 -21.70
N LYS A 284 -18.54 -18.63 -22.25
CA LYS A 284 -18.90 -17.58 -23.19
C LYS A 284 -18.75 -16.17 -22.58
N GLN A 285 -19.12 -16.01 -21.31
CA GLN A 285 -18.96 -14.72 -20.66
C GLN A 285 -17.49 -14.38 -20.48
N ILE A 286 -16.63 -15.33 -20.07
CA ILE A 286 -15.20 -15.08 -19.96
C ILE A 286 -14.59 -14.71 -21.32
N GLU A 287 -15.01 -15.37 -22.43
CA GLU A 287 -14.60 -15.00 -23.79
C GLU A 287 -14.95 -13.53 -24.11
N CYS A 288 -16.13 -13.05 -23.70
CA CYS A 288 -16.53 -11.65 -23.86
C CYS A 288 -15.69 -10.71 -22.98
N ASP A 289 -15.45 -11.09 -21.72
CA ASP A 289 -14.65 -10.28 -20.78
C ASP A 289 -13.20 -10.13 -21.28
N VAL A 290 -12.62 -11.22 -21.84
CA VAL A 290 -11.28 -11.20 -22.45
C VAL A 290 -11.25 -10.30 -23.70
N GLN A 291 -12.26 -10.38 -24.56
CA GLN A 291 -12.36 -9.52 -25.75
C GLN A 291 -12.51 -8.03 -25.37
N ASP A 292 -13.32 -7.74 -24.35
CA ASP A 292 -13.45 -6.38 -23.80
C ASP A 292 -12.11 -5.85 -23.29
N ALA A 293 -11.38 -6.67 -22.51
CA ALA A 293 -10.08 -6.29 -21.96
C ALA A 293 -8.99 -6.07 -23.03
N GLN A 294 -9.08 -6.73 -24.18
CA GLN A 294 -8.12 -6.61 -25.29
C GLN A 294 -8.48 -5.48 -26.29
N SER A 295 -9.63 -4.83 -26.11
CA SER A 295 -10.13 -3.84 -27.07
C SER A 295 -9.68 -2.40 -26.78
N ASP A 296 -9.04 -2.15 -25.64
CA ASP A 296 -8.44 -0.89 -25.20
C ASP A 296 -6.93 -0.87 -25.51
#